data_6b320b0a0584bafc32e729cc442cb437
#
_entry.id   6b320b0a0584bafc32e729cc442cb437
#
_cell.length_a   1.000
_cell.length_b   1.000
_cell.length_c   1.000
_cell.angle_alpha   90.00
_cell.angle_beta   90.00
_cell.angle_gamma   90.00
#
_symmetry.space_group_name_H-M   'P 1'
#
loop_
_entity.id
_entity.type
_entity.pdbx_description
1 polymer ?
#
loop_
_entity_poly.entity_id
_entity_poly.type
_entity_poly.pdbx_seq_one_letter_code
_entity_poly.pdbx_strand_id
1 'polypeptide(L)'
;MESKDTPTKEKEQEQSKLINSDNILKNLKSDYFIQKFFDYIQKRRKLKTIRYNKSIEKRINLNINHYKEYSEKYSSIEIEIKPMENEYVRFININKEDEEYYHIYYNDNKKEQIKSTSLNENDNISKINIIIDYQVESFNKLFYDCYCIESICFKKFYRNNITNMGDMFYKCSSLKELNLNNFNTNNVTNMRGMFWGCSSLKK
;
A
#
# COMPACT_ATOMS: atom_id res chain seq x y z
N MET A 1 -11.35 31.40 19.59
CA MET A 1 -11.22 31.85 18.17
C MET A 1 -10.95 30.60 17.36
N GLU A 2 -12.01 30.04 16.80
CA GLU A 2 -11.91 28.83 15.96
C GLU A 2 -11.55 29.28 14.53
N SER A 3 -10.42 28.82 14.04
CA SER A 3 -10.04 29.01 12.62
C SER A 3 -10.80 27.99 11.79
N LYS A 4 -11.76 28.45 11.00
CA LYS A 4 -12.43 27.67 9.95
C LYS A 4 -11.44 27.42 8.82
N ASP A 5 -11.01 26.16 8.66
CA ASP A 5 -10.28 25.73 7.46
C ASP A 5 -11.20 25.82 6.24
N THR A 6 -10.96 26.82 5.41
CA THR A 6 -11.59 26.92 4.09
C THR A 6 -10.94 25.89 3.15
N PRO A 7 -11.73 25.06 2.45
CA PRO A 7 -11.18 24.12 1.48
C PRO A 7 -10.51 24.90 0.32
N THR A 8 -9.30 24.46 -0.06
CA THR A 8 -8.53 25.06 -1.14
C THR A 8 -9.27 24.93 -2.49
N LYS A 9 -9.21 25.95 -3.33
CA LYS A 9 -9.86 26.05 -4.66
C LYS A 9 -9.60 24.83 -5.56
N GLU A 10 -8.51 24.11 -5.37
CA GLU A 10 -8.22 22.86 -6.11
C GLU A 10 -9.14 21.70 -5.70
N LYS A 11 -9.47 21.56 -4.41
CA LYS A 11 -10.41 20.53 -3.94
C LYS A 11 -11.84 20.80 -4.42
N GLU A 12 -12.24 22.06 -4.49
CA GLU A 12 -13.56 22.45 -5.02
C GLU A 12 -13.66 22.24 -6.54
N GLN A 13 -12.57 22.47 -7.29
CA GLN A 13 -12.52 22.17 -8.73
C GLN A 13 -12.49 20.66 -9.03
N GLU A 14 -11.81 19.87 -8.22
CA GLU A 14 -11.80 18.41 -8.36
C GLU A 14 -13.17 17.80 -8.00
N GLN A 15 -13.82 18.34 -6.96
CA GLN A 15 -15.16 17.93 -6.55
C GLN A 15 -16.23 18.33 -7.58
N SER A 16 -16.13 19.52 -8.17
CA SER A 16 -17.03 19.97 -9.23
C SER A 16 -16.88 19.18 -10.54
N LYS A 17 -15.64 18.75 -10.88
CA LYS A 17 -15.38 17.85 -12.02
C LYS A 17 -15.93 16.44 -11.79
N LEU A 18 -15.86 15.91 -10.57
CA LEU A 18 -16.48 14.64 -10.21
C LEU A 18 -18.02 14.67 -10.28
N ILE A 19 -18.63 15.74 -9.78
CA ILE A 19 -20.11 15.91 -9.82
C ILE A 19 -20.61 16.02 -11.26
N ASN A 20 -19.85 16.66 -12.15
CA ASN A 20 -20.21 16.76 -13.57
C ASN A 20 -20.06 15.41 -14.30
N SER A 21 -19.06 14.61 -13.99
CA SER A 21 -18.88 13.28 -14.58
C SER A 21 -19.96 12.29 -14.15
N ASP A 22 -20.45 12.36 -12.93
CA ASP A 22 -21.55 11.53 -12.43
C ASP A 22 -22.87 11.81 -13.13
N ASN A 23 -23.14 13.08 -13.45
CA ASN A 23 -24.35 13.48 -14.21
C ASN A 23 -24.29 13.07 -15.68
N ILE A 24 -23.11 13.14 -16.31
CA ILE A 24 -22.94 12.71 -17.72
C ILE A 24 -23.15 11.20 -17.83
N LEU A 25 -22.57 10.40 -16.93
CA LEU A 25 -22.70 8.94 -16.96
C LEU A 25 -24.14 8.46 -16.67
N LYS A 26 -24.88 9.15 -15.79
CA LYS A 26 -26.30 8.85 -15.52
C LYS A 26 -27.20 9.10 -16.71
N ASN A 27 -26.85 10.07 -17.55
CA ASN A 27 -27.65 10.46 -18.71
C ASN A 27 -27.34 9.64 -19.98
N LEU A 28 -26.29 8.80 -19.95
CA LEU A 28 -26.00 7.87 -21.05
C LEU A 28 -27.06 6.75 -21.08
N LYS A 29 -27.93 6.78 -22.09
CA LYS A 29 -29.02 5.80 -22.26
C LYS A 29 -28.52 4.42 -22.75
N SER A 30 -27.42 4.36 -23.49
CA SER A 30 -26.91 3.14 -24.09
C SER A 30 -25.91 2.43 -23.19
N ASP A 31 -26.23 1.20 -22.77
CA ASP A 31 -25.33 0.34 -22.01
C ASP A 31 -24.08 -0.05 -22.80
N TYR A 32 -24.20 -0.15 -24.13
CA TYR A 32 -23.07 -0.40 -25.02
C TYR A 32 -22.01 0.70 -24.92
N PHE A 33 -22.42 1.99 -24.98
CA PHE A 33 -21.48 3.09 -24.84
C PHE A 33 -20.85 3.16 -23.44
N ILE A 34 -21.64 2.89 -22.41
CA ILE A 34 -21.12 2.82 -21.05
C ILE A 34 -20.08 1.71 -20.95
N GLN A 35 -20.36 0.52 -21.47
CA GLN A 35 -19.45 -0.61 -21.47
C GLN A 35 -18.14 -0.26 -22.20
N LYS A 36 -18.23 0.28 -23.43
CA LYS A 36 -17.06 0.70 -24.23
C LYS A 36 -16.23 1.78 -23.55
N PHE A 37 -16.89 2.78 -22.95
CA PHE A 37 -16.22 3.83 -22.19
C PHE A 37 -15.42 3.23 -21.01
N PHE A 38 -16.05 2.30 -20.27
CA PHE A 38 -15.38 1.64 -19.16
C PHE A 38 -14.31 0.65 -19.61
N ASP A 39 -14.41 0.04 -20.77
CA ASP A 39 -13.35 -0.79 -21.34
C ASP A 39 -12.10 0.04 -21.70
N TYR A 40 -12.30 1.29 -22.10
CA TYR A 40 -11.24 2.23 -22.43
C TYR A 40 -10.54 2.83 -21.21
N ILE A 41 -11.26 3.03 -20.10
CA ILE A 41 -10.68 3.55 -18.85
C ILE A 41 -9.83 2.46 -18.19
N GLN A 42 -8.61 2.79 -17.76
CA GLN A 42 -7.79 1.88 -16.96
C GLN A 42 -8.59 1.32 -15.78
N LYS A 43 -8.52 0.03 -15.54
CA LYS A 43 -9.32 -0.73 -14.55
C LYS A 43 -9.36 -0.06 -13.15
N ARG A 44 -8.27 0.56 -12.72
CA ARG A 44 -8.18 1.32 -11.47
C ARG A 44 -9.13 2.51 -11.41
N ARG A 45 -9.17 3.34 -12.47
CA ARG A 45 -10.07 4.51 -12.55
C ARG A 45 -11.52 4.07 -12.65
N LYS A 46 -11.79 3.01 -13.42
CA LYS A 46 -13.11 2.40 -13.58
C LYS A 46 -13.78 2.12 -12.24
N LEU A 47 -13.17 1.30 -11.39
CA LEU A 47 -13.75 0.90 -10.10
C LEU A 47 -13.81 2.04 -9.09
N LYS A 48 -12.82 2.95 -9.08
CA LYS A 48 -12.84 4.12 -8.21
C LYS A 48 -13.98 5.08 -8.56
N THR A 49 -14.24 5.29 -9.86
CA THR A 49 -15.29 6.20 -10.35
C THR A 49 -16.70 5.69 -10.06
N ILE A 50 -16.92 4.38 -10.10
CA ILE A 50 -18.26 3.78 -9.97
C ILE A 50 -18.58 3.22 -8.58
N ARG A 51 -17.60 3.15 -7.68
CA ARG A 51 -17.71 2.57 -6.32
C ARG A 51 -18.95 3.02 -5.54
N TYR A 52 -19.47 4.20 -5.83
CA TYR A 52 -20.61 4.78 -5.12
C TYR A 52 -21.87 4.89 -6.01
N ASN A 53 -21.84 4.34 -7.24
CA ASN A 53 -22.97 4.43 -8.17
C ASN A 53 -23.52 3.05 -8.52
N LYS A 54 -24.42 2.55 -7.67
CA LYS A 54 -25.05 1.22 -7.82
C LYS A 54 -25.79 1.04 -9.15
N SER A 55 -26.34 2.11 -9.73
CA SER A 55 -27.01 2.03 -11.02
C SER A 55 -26.03 1.70 -12.15
N ILE A 56 -24.87 2.35 -12.16
CA ILE A 56 -23.81 2.09 -13.14
C ILE A 56 -23.18 0.71 -12.90
N GLU A 57 -22.91 0.32 -11.66
CA GLU A 57 -22.43 -1.04 -11.34
C GLU A 57 -23.29 -2.13 -11.97
N LYS A 58 -24.62 -2.00 -11.83
CA LYS A 58 -25.59 -2.95 -12.41
C LYS A 58 -25.56 -2.93 -13.94
N ARG A 59 -25.53 -1.74 -14.56
CA ARG A 59 -25.53 -1.60 -16.03
C ARG A 59 -24.29 -2.15 -16.72
N ILE A 60 -23.12 -2.10 -16.06
CA ILE A 60 -21.87 -2.66 -16.59
C ILE A 60 -21.57 -4.06 -16.04
N ASN A 61 -22.55 -4.67 -15.39
CA ASN A 61 -22.47 -6.04 -14.85
C ASN A 61 -21.25 -6.25 -13.92
N LEU A 62 -20.94 -5.28 -13.05
CA LEU A 62 -19.90 -5.45 -12.04
C LEU A 62 -20.38 -6.36 -10.92
N ASN A 63 -19.52 -7.29 -10.54
CA ASN A 63 -19.76 -8.24 -9.45
C ASN A 63 -18.57 -8.24 -8.47
N ILE A 64 -18.71 -8.99 -7.38
CA ILE A 64 -17.71 -9.09 -6.32
C ILE A 64 -16.32 -9.55 -6.84
N ASN A 65 -16.29 -10.40 -7.87
CA ASN A 65 -15.02 -10.89 -8.44
C ASN A 65 -14.21 -9.76 -9.09
N HIS A 66 -14.87 -8.81 -9.76
CA HIS A 66 -14.19 -7.64 -10.32
C HIS A 66 -13.54 -6.77 -9.23
N TYR A 67 -14.20 -6.61 -8.07
CA TYR A 67 -13.62 -5.90 -6.93
C TYR A 67 -12.48 -6.67 -6.28
N LYS A 68 -12.59 -8.00 -6.19
CA LYS A 68 -11.53 -8.87 -5.71
C LYS A 68 -10.30 -8.76 -6.60
N GLU A 69 -10.43 -8.95 -7.92
CA GLU A 69 -9.34 -8.80 -8.88
C GLU A 69 -8.69 -7.41 -8.82
N TYR A 70 -9.50 -6.36 -8.65
CA TYR A 70 -8.98 -5.02 -8.46
C TYR A 70 -8.16 -4.88 -7.18
N SER A 71 -8.66 -5.39 -6.08
CA SER A 71 -7.96 -5.39 -4.79
C SER A 71 -6.65 -6.17 -4.86
N GLU A 72 -6.66 -7.33 -5.50
CA GLU A 72 -5.46 -8.16 -5.70
C GLU A 72 -4.40 -7.49 -6.58
N LYS A 73 -4.77 -6.53 -7.41
CA LYS A 73 -3.83 -5.84 -8.29
C LYS A 73 -3.41 -4.45 -7.80
N TYR A 74 -4.33 -3.69 -7.22
CA TYR A 74 -4.14 -2.25 -7.01
C TYR A 74 -4.27 -1.78 -5.56
N SER A 75 -4.53 -2.66 -4.60
CA SER A 75 -4.55 -2.24 -3.19
C SER A 75 -3.14 -1.87 -2.71
N SER A 76 -3.04 -0.93 -1.79
CA SER A 76 -1.81 -0.70 -1.04
C SER A 76 -1.50 -1.89 -0.14
N ILE A 77 -0.22 -2.11 0.16
CA ILE A 77 0.23 -3.00 1.22
C ILE A 77 0.47 -2.13 2.46
N GLU A 78 0.03 -2.61 3.62
CA GLU A 78 0.22 -1.91 4.90
C GLU A 78 1.03 -2.79 5.84
N ILE A 79 2.17 -2.25 6.30
CA ILE A 79 3.11 -2.93 7.18
C ILE A 79 3.27 -2.10 8.45
N GLU A 80 3.26 -2.77 9.59
CA GLU A 80 3.59 -2.20 10.89
C GLU A 80 4.88 -2.85 11.39
N ILE A 81 5.84 -2.03 11.81
CA ILE A 81 7.11 -2.45 12.36
C ILE A 81 7.22 -1.93 13.78
N LYS A 82 7.66 -2.78 14.70
CA LYS A 82 8.13 -2.39 16.01
C LYS A 82 9.65 -2.40 15.99
N PRO A 83 10.34 -1.25 16.13
CA PRO A 83 11.78 -1.21 16.24
C PRO A 83 12.25 -1.67 17.62
N MET A 84 13.52 -2.06 17.73
CA MET A 84 14.23 -2.23 18.97
C MET A 84 14.50 -0.87 19.62
N GLU A 85 14.46 -0.81 20.94
CA GLU A 85 14.86 0.39 21.68
C GLU A 85 16.36 0.65 21.52
N ASN A 86 16.73 1.91 21.37
CA ASN A 86 18.12 2.39 21.29
C ASN A 86 18.95 1.85 20.11
N GLU A 87 18.30 1.38 19.05
CA GLU A 87 18.96 0.98 17.79
C GLU A 87 18.74 2.02 16.70
N TYR A 88 19.81 2.73 16.31
CA TYR A 88 19.75 3.88 15.40
C TYR A 88 20.32 3.54 14.02
N VAL A 89 19.67 2.61 13.36
CA VAL A 89 20.13 2.05 12.10
C VAL A 89 18.98 1.96 11.09
N ARG A 90 19.32 1.47 9.92
CA ARG A 90 18.35 1.28 8.83
C ARG A 90 17.29 0.24 9.21
N PHE A 91 16.03 0.59 9.01
CA PHE A 91 14.88 -0.28 9.23
C PHE A 91 14.20 -0.75 7.93
N ILE A 92 14.57 -0.19 6.77
CA ILE A 92 14.03 -0.57 5.47
C ILE A 92 15.02 -0.21 4.35
N ASN A 93 15.06 -1.03 3.30
CA ASN A 93 15.83 -0.74 2.09
C ASN A 93 14.85 -0.47 0.93
N ILE A 94 14.83 0.75 0.44
CA ILE A 94 13.98 1.16 -0.67
C ILE A 94 14.88 1.50 -1.85
N ASN A 95 14.58 0.95 -3.03
CA ASN A 95 15.24 1.34 -4.25
C ASN A 95 14.88 2.79 -4.57
N LYS A 96 15.84 3.55 -5.08
CA LYS A 96 15.64 4.98 -5.41
C LYS A 96 14.48 5.21 -6.38
N GLU A 97 14.25 4.27 -7.29
CA GLU A 97 13.16 4.32 -8.28
C GLU A 97 11.78 4.13 -7.66
N ASP A 98 11.72 3.50 -6.49
CA ASP A 98 10.46 3.15 -5.80
C ASP A 98 10.14 4.10 -4.63
N GLU A 99 11.02 5.05 -4.27
CA GLU A 99 10.88 5.91 -3.08
C GLU A 99 9.53 6.64 -3.02
N GLU A 100 9.00 7.11 -4.15
CA GLU A 100 7.73 7.83 -4.20
C GLU A 100 6.50 6.96 -3.87
N TYR A 101 6.65 5.63 -3.96
CA TYR A 101 5.59 4.65 -3.71
C TYR A 101 5.58 4.13 -2.28
N TYR A 102 6.52 4.57 -1.42
CA TYR A 102 6.58 4.22 -0.01
C TYR A 102 6.20 5.42 0.85
N HIS A 103 5.19 5.24 1.70
CA HIS A 103 4.71 6.26 2.62
C HIS A 103 4.95 5.77 4.05
N ILE A 104 5.90 6.41 4.76
CA ILE A 104 6.37 6.00 6.08
C ILE A 104 5.86 7.01 7.12
N TYR A 105 5.37 6.49 8.24
CA TYR A 105 4.82 7.27 9.34
C TYR A 105 5.29 6.72 10.67
N TYR A 106 5.63 7.60 11.62
CA TYR A 106 6.04 7.24 12.97
C TYR A 106 4.90 7.40 13.97
N ASN A 107 4.79 6.49 14.93
CA ASN A 107 3.90 6.57 16.09
C ASN A 107 2.43 6.92 15.72
N ASP A 108 1.88 6.33 14.65
CA ASP A 108 0.53 6.58 14.13
C ASP A 108 0.24 8.04 13.68
N ASN A 109 1.27 8.88 13.57
CA ASN A 109 1.14 10.24 13.05
C ASN A 109 1.04 10.22 11.50
N LYS A 110 -0.17 10.01 10.99
CA LYS A 110 -0.44 9.97 9.52
C LYS A 110 -0.41 11.35 8.84
N LYS A 111 -0.20 12.43 9.58
CA LYS A 111 -0.15 13.78 9.00
C LYS A 111 1.23 14.13 8.45
N GLU A 112 2.26 13.49 8.96
CA GLU A 112 3.65 13.77 8.59
C GLU A 112 4.29 12.52 7.99
N GLN A 113 4.59 12.55 6.70
CA GLN A 113 5.30 11.49 6.01
C GLN A 113 6.81 11.64 6.24
N ILE A 114 7.45 10.55 6.66
CA ILE A 114 8.88 10.48 6.90
C ILE A 114 9.59 10.01 5.63
N LYS A 115 10.69 10.67 5.27
CA LYS A 115 11.54 10.26 4.13
C LYS A 115 12.75 9.42 4.55
N SER A 116 13.06 9.38 5.85
CA SER A 116 14.18 8.58 6.36
C SER A 116 13.89 7.09 6.27
N THR A 117 14.89 6.31 5.94
CA THR A 117 14.91 4.84 5.98
C THR A 117 15.68 4.31 7.19
N SER A 118 16.18 5.19 8.05
CA SER A 118 16.96 4.89 9.24
C SER A 118 16.41 5.64 10.45
N LEU A 119 16.55 5.06 11.63
CA LEU A 119 16.24 5.68 12.91
C LEU A 119 17.41 6.55 13.39
N ASN A 120 17.13 7.60 14.17
CA ASN A 120 18.11 8.48 14.77
C ASN A 120 17.96 8.51 16.31
N GLU A 121 19.03 8.89 17.02
CA GLU A 121 19.07 8.92 18.49
C GLU A 121 17.98 9.78 19.15
N ASN A 122 17.52 10.81 18.44
CA ASN A 122 16.51 11.74 18.95
C ASN A 122 15.06 11.25 18.66
N ASP A 123 14.92 10.15 17.94
CA ASP A 123 13.62 9.62 17.52
C ASP A 123 13.06 8.72 18.64
N ASN A 124 12.05 9.18 19.37
CA ASN A 124 11.29 8.32 20.30
C ASN A 124 10.22 7.55 19.50
N ILE A 125 10.64 6.48 18.82
CA ILE A 125 9.78 5.73 17.90
C ILE A 125 9.46 4.37 18.50
N SER A 126 8.19 4.17 18.82
CA SER A 126 7.66 2.88 19.28
C SER A 126 7.04 2.06 18.13
N LYS A 127 6.72 2.73 17.02
CA LYS A 127 6.03 2.10 15.88
C LYS A 127 6.35 2.81 14.57
N ILE A 128 6.52 2.03 13.50
CA ILE A 128 6.67 2.51 12.14
C ILE A 128 5.56 1.91 11.29
N ASN A 129 4.77 2.76 10.63
CA ASN A 129 3.74 2.33 9.69
C ASN A 129 4.22 2.64 8.27
N ILE A 130 4.16 1.64 7.40
CA ILE A 130 4.56 1.75 6.00
C ILE A 130 3.39 1.40 5.12
N ILE A 131 3.06 2.29 4.19
CA ILE A 131 2.07 2.04 3.14
C ILE A 131 2.82 1.98 1.82
N ILE A 132 2.65 0.90 1.07
CA ILE A 132 3.32 0.65 -0.20
C ILE A 132 2.29 0.65 -1.32
N ASP A 133 2.48 1.51 -2.29
CA ASP A 133 1.60 1.65 -3.44
C ASP A 133 1.73 0.46 -4.42
N TYR A 134 0.75 0.33 -5.30
CA TYR A 134 0.62 -0.83 -6.18
C TYR A 134 1.70 -0.93 -7.27
N GLN A 135 2.47 0.12 -7.51
CA GLN A 135 3.54 0.15 -8.51
C GLN A 135 4.72 -0.75 -8.12
N VAL A 136 4.94 -0.93 -6.82
CA VAL A 136 6.01 -1.80 -6.32
C VAL A 136 5.66 -3.26 -6.59
N GLU A 137 6.51 -3.97 -7.32
CA GLU A 137 6.32 -5.38 -7.73
C GLU A 137 7.39 -6.33 -7.17
N SER A 138 8.35 -5.80 -6.41
CA SER A 138 9.43 -6.57 -5.80
C SER A 138 9.70 -6.14 -4.38
N PHE A 139 9.89 -7.11 -3.49
CA PHE A 139 10.35 -6.94 -2.11
C PHE A 139 11.75 -7.54 -1.91
N ASN A 140 12.50 -7.68 -3.02
CA ASN A 140 13.88 -8.15 -2.93
C ASN A 140 14.69 -7.25 -2.00
N LYS A 141 15.25 -7.85 -0.93
CA LYS A 141 16.06 -7.18 0.09
C LYS A 141 15.36 -6.06 0.88
N LEU A 142 14.03 -5.98 0.90
CA LEU A 142 13.29 -4.89 1.52
C LEU A 142 13.71 -4.62 2.98
N PHE A 143 13.94 -5.65 3.77
CA PHE A 143 14.42 -5.59 5.16
C PHE A 143 15.80 -6.23 5.33
N TYR A 144 16.59 -6.31 4.26
CA TYR A 144 17.93 -6.90 4.29
C TYR A 144 18.81 -6.19 5.32
N ASP A 145 19.41 -6.97 6.25
CA ASP A 145 20.30 -6.49 7.31
C ASP A 145 19.70 -5.42 8.24
N CYS A 146 18.36 -5.45 8.41
CA CYS A 146 17.62 -4.55 9.31
C CYS A 146 17.52 -5.18 10.70
N TYR A 147 18.62 -5.18 11.44
CA TYR A 147 18.71 -5.82 12.77
C TYR A 147 18.06 -5.00 13.90
N CYS A 148 17.62 -3.78 13.66
CA CYS A 148 16.87 -2.96 14.62
C CYS A 148 15.38 -3.32 14.70
N ILE A 149 14.90 -4.33 13.99
CA ILE A 149 13.48 -4.67 13.96
C ILE A 149 13.20 -5.79 14.95
N GLU A 150 12.29 -5.53 15.91
CA GLU A 150 11.79 -6.53 16.86
C GLU A 150 10.63 -7.34 16.27
N SER A 151 9.66 -6.67 15.64
CA SER A 151 8.53 -7.34 15.02
C SER A 151 8.06 -6.67 13.72
N ILE A 152 7.50 -7.48 12.80
CA ILE A 152 6.86 -7.03 11.56
C ILE A 152 5.47 -7.66 11.46
N CYS A 153 4.47 -6.84 11.16
CA CYS A 153 3.11 -7.28 10.89
C CYS A 153 2.60 -6.75 9.55
N PHE A 154 2.24 -7.63 8.63
CA PHE A 154 1.55 -7.28 7.40
C PHE A 154 0.06 -7.11 7.69
N LYS A 155 -0.38 -5.88 7.99
CA LYS A 155 -1.80 -5.57 8.31
C LYS A 155 -2.70 -5.79 7.10
N LYS A 156 -2.18 -5.53 5.89
CA LYS A 156 -2.93 -5.66 4.64
C LYS A 156 -1.99 -6.03 3.50
N PHE A 157 -2.23 -7.16 2.87
CA PHE A 157 -1.46 -7.62 1.72
C PHE A 157 -2.32 -8.51 0.81
N TYR A 158 -3.24 -7.91 0.05
CA TYR A 158 -4.12 -8.64 -0.87
C TYR A 158 -3.57 -8.71 -2.28
N ARG A 159 -2.56 -7.89 -2.62
CA ARG A 159 -1.97 -7.86 -3.95
C ARG A 159 -1.28 -9.16 -4.29
N ASN A 160 -1.37 -9.52 -5.58
CA ASN A 160 -0.74 -10.70 -6.16
C ASN A 160 0.29 -10.36 -7.25
N ASN A 161 0.73 -9.10 -7.34
CA ASN A 161 1.73 -8.65 -8.33
C ASN A 161 3.18 -8.69 -7.79
N ILE A 162 3.40 -9.06 -6.54
CA ILE A 162 4.75 -9.23 -6.01
C ILE A 162 5.30 -10.57 -6.50
N THR A 163 6.44 -10.53 -7.20
CA THR A 163 7.06 -11.71 -7.81
C THR A 163 8.38 -12.11 -7.17
N ASN A 164 9.07 -11.17 -6.51
CA ASN A 164 10.38 -11.39 -5.93
C ASN A 164 10.43 -10.94 -4.46
N MET A 165 10.74 -11.88 -3.57
CA MET A 165 10.95 -11.70 -2.14
C MET A 165 12.32 -12.26 -1.69
N GLY A 166 13.27 -12.38 -2.62
CA GLY A 166 14.61 -12.86 -2.32
C GLY A 166 15.29 -11.98 -1.26
N ASP A 167 15.94 -12.62 -0.29
CA ASP A 167 16.68 -11.98 0.81
C ASP A 167 15.86 -10.94 1.61
N MET A 168 14.50 -10.98 1.55
CA MET A 168 13.64 -9.94 2.10
C MET A 168 13.92 -9.65 3.57
N PHE A 169 14.15 -10.68 4.40
CA PHE A 169 14.46 -10.57 5.83
C PHE A 169 15.88 -11.08 6.15
N TYR A 170 16.77 -11.14 5.15
CA TYR A 170 18.14 -11.63 5.34
C TYR A 170 18.85 -10.86 6.45
N LYS A 171 19.41 -11.57 7.44
CA LYS A 171 20.08 -11.00 8.62
C LYS A 171 19.24 -10.06 9.50
N CYS A 172 17.92 -10.17 9.49
CA CYS A 172 17.09 -9.55 10.52
C CYS A 172 17.29 -10.30 11.86
N SER A 173 18.45 -10.16 12.47
CA SER A 173 18.88 -11.00 13.61
C SER A 173 18.06 -10.76 14.87
N SER A 174 17.48 -9.57 15.06
CA SER A 174 16.65 -9.21 16.21
C SER A 174 15.16 -9.47 16.01
N LEU A 175 14.75 -9.88 14.80
CA LEU A 175 13.34 -10.14 14.47
C LEU A 175 12.82 -11.33 15.29
N LYS A 176 11.95 -11.08 16.26
CA LYS A 176 11.33 -12.08 17.16
C LYS A 176 9.99 -12.57 16.67
N GLU A 177 9.19 -11.64 16.09
CA GLU A 177 7.82 -11.89 15.67
C GLU A 177 7.60 -11.42 14.24
N LEU A 178 7.01 -12.29 13.42
CA LEU A 178 6.65 -12.00 12.04
C LEU A 178 5.22 -12.48 11.79
N ASN A 179 4.29 -11.55 11.62
CA ASN A 179 2.90 -11.89 11.29
C ASN A 179 2.67 -11.82 9.77
N LEU A 180 2.50 -13.00 9.17
CA LEU A 180 2.25 -13.20 7.75
C LEU A 180 0.80 -13.63 7.43
N ASN A 181 -0.16 -13.45 8.34
CA ASN A 181 -1.54 -13.94 8.16
C ASN A 181 -2.22 -13.43 6.88
N ASN A 182 -1.85 -12.23 6.44
CA ASN A 182 -2.37 -11.62 5.21
C ASN A 182 -1.36 -11.64 4.05
N PHE A 183 -0.31 -12.46 4.15
CA PHE A 183 0.79 -12.46 3.20
C PHE A 183 0.43 -13.25 1.94
N ASN A 184 0.39 -12.59 0.79
CA ASN A 184 0.05 -13.22 -0.47
C ASN A 184 1.30 -13.58 -1.27
N THR A 185 1.52 -14.87 -1.47
CA THR A 185 2.68 -15.42 -2.18
C THR A 185 2.32 -16.10 -3.51
N ASN A 186 1.08 -15.98 -3.97
CA ASN A 186 0.56 -16.76 -5.11
C ASN A 186 1.39 -16.61 -6.39
N ASN A 187 1.99 -15.44 -6.64
CA ASN A 187 2.78 -15.18 -7.84
C ASN A 187 4.28 -14.96 -7.53
N VAL A 188 4.72 -15.27 -6.30
CA VAL A 188 6.12 -15.14 -5.92
C VAL A 188 6.92 -16.30 -6.52
N THR A 189 7.93 -15.95 -7.30
CA THR A 189 8.81 -16.91 -7.98
C THR A 189 10.20 -17.03 -7.32
N ASN A 190 10.59 -16.05 -6.49
CA ASN A 190 11.87 -16.03 -5.80
C ASN A 190 11.69 -15.71 -4.31
N MET A 191 12.09 -16.64 -3.44
CA MET A 191 12.18 -16.49 -1.98
C MET A 191 13.55 -16.93 -1.46
N ARG A 192 14.59 -16.96 -2.32
CA ARG A 192 15.93 -17.40 -1.93
C ARG A 192 16.45 -16.52 -0.79
N GLY A 193 17.02 -17.17 0.24
CA GLY A 193 17.64 -16.49 1.37
C GLY A 193 16.72 -15.68 2.28
N MET A 194 15.39 -15.74 2.06
CA MET A 194 14.40 -14.84 2.67
C MET A 194 14.55 -14.71 4.19
N PHE A 195 14.85 -15.79 4.90
CA PHE A 195 14.98 -15.82 6.37
C PHE A 195 16.40 -16.19 6.85
N TRP A 196 17.38 -16.13 5.97
CA TRP A 196 18.74 -16.47 6.36
C TRP A 196 19.28 -15.49 7.40
N GLY A 197 19.77 -15.99 8.54
CA GLY A 197 20.29 -15.15 9.62
C GLY A 197 19.23 -14.49 10.52
N CYS A 198 17.96 -14.84 10.42
CA CYS A 198 16.91 -14.42 11.37
C CYS A 198 17.01 -15.27 12.66
N SER A 199 18.08 -15.08 13.44
CA SER A 199 18.42 -15.95 14.57
C SER A 199 17.44 -15.87 15.75
N SER A 200 16.73 -14.76 15.91
CA SER A 200 15.76 -14.54 16.99
C SER A 200 14.33 -14.97 16.65
N LEU A 201 14.06 -15.30 15.37
CA LEU A 201 12.72 -15.67 14.93
C LEU A 201 12.33 -17.03 15.49
N LYS A 202 11.27 -17.06 16.32
CA LYS A 202 10.76 -18.30 16.90
C LYS A 202 9.95 -19.06 15.85
N LYS A 203 10.10 -20.39 15.88
CA LYS A 203 9.30 -21.31 15.04
C LYS A 203 7.87 -21.40 15.55
#